data_66c286d8873266801f4512b393bf497c
#
_entry.id   66c286d8873266801f4512b393bf497c
#
_cell.length_a   1.000
_cell.length_b   1.000
_cell.length_c   1.000
_cell.angle_alpha   90.00
_cell.angle_beta   90.00
_cell.angle_gamma   90.00
#
_symmetry.space_group_name_H-M   'P 1'
#
loop_
_entity.id
_entity.type
_entity.pdbx_description
1 polymer ?
#
loop_
_entity_poly.entity_id
_entity_poly.type
_entity_poly.pdbx_seq_one_letter_code
_entity_poly.pdbx_strand_id
1 'polypeptide(L)'
;MTELSRELRIINEKGLHARASARFVETVERFDARATVEKDGERVAGDSIMGLLMLVAPRGSTIRITTSGPDAEPLMQALTDLVGDYFGEGR
;
A
#
# COMPACT_ATOMS: atom_id res chain seq x y z
N MET A 1 6.23 -12.55 16.59
CA MET A 1 5.39 -11.68 15.80
C MET A 1 5.88 -11.64 14.36
N THR A 2 4.98 -11.75 13.40
CA THR A 2 5.37 -11.83 12.00
C THR A 2 5.49 -10.43 11.41
N GLU A 3 6.61 -10.19 10.71
CA GLU A 3 6.79 -8.98 9.94
C GLU A 3 7.20 -9.37 8.54
N LEU A 4 6.51 -8.82 7.55
CA LEU A 4 6.76 -9.10 6.14
C LEU A 4 7.05 -7.79 5.42
N SER A 5 7.93 -7.85 4.42
CA SER A 5 8.21 -6.72 3.56
C SER A 5 8.16 -7.17 2.12
N ARG A 6 7.63 -6.32 1.25
CA ARG A 6 7.55 -6.60 -0.18
C ARG A 6 7.62 -5.30 -0.96
N GLU A 7 8.37 -5.33 -2.05
CA GLU A 7 8.40 -4.20 -2.97
C GLU A 7 7.38 -4.43 -4.06
N LEU A 8 6.58 -3.39 -4.34
CA LEU A 8 5.57 -3.44 -5.37
C LEU A 8 5.73 -2.24 -6.29
N ARG A 9 5.48 -2.46 -7.58
CA ARG A 9 5.50 -1.39 -8.55
C ARG A 9 4.09 -0.82 -8.71
N ILE A 10 3.99 0.50 -8.72
CA ILE A 10 2.73 1.19 -9.00
C ILE A 10 2.50 1.12 -10.51
N ILE A 11 1.44 0.43 -10.90
CA ILE A 11 1.18 0.13 -12.32
C ILE A 11 -0.05 0.84 -12.88
N ASN A 12 -0.88 1.44 -12.01
CA ASN A 12 -2.06 2.13 -12.47
C ASN A 12 -1.71 3.52 -13.01
N GLU A 13 -2.49 3.98 -13.97
CA GLU A 13 -2.21 5.21 -14.70
C GLU A 13 -2.03 6.43 -13.80
N LYS A 14 -2.90 6.59 -12.81
CA LYS A 14 -2.90 7.76 -11.93
C LYS A 14 -1.99 7.64 -10.73
N GLY A 15 -1.35 6.49 -10.54
CA GLY A 15 -0.50 6.26 -9.39
C GLY A 15 -1.27 6.25 -8.07
N LEU A 16 -0.57 6.52 -6.98
CA LEU A 16 -1.15 6.48 -5.64
C LEU A 16 -1.86 7.81 -5.32
N HIS A 17 -2.89 8.13 -6.10
CA HIS A 17 -3.69 9.34 -5.91
C HIS A 17 -4.72 9.14 -4.79
N ALA A 18 -5.59 10.14 -4.55
CA ALA A 18 -6.50 10.13 -3.42
C ALA A 18 -7.39 8.90 -3.35
N ARG A 19 -8.00 8.49 -4.47
CA ARG A 19 -8.89 7.33 -4.49
C ARG A 19 -8.13 6.04 -4.24
N ALA A 20 -6.97 5.88 -4.86
CA ALA A 20 -6.13 4.70 -4.66
C ALA A 20 -5.66 4.63 -3.22
N SER A 21 -5.26 5.77 -2.65
CA SER A 21 -4.83 5.83 -1.24
C SER A 21 -5.97 5.47 -0.30
N ALA A 22 -7.19 5.93 -0.59
CA ALA A 22 -8.36 5.58 0.21
C ALA A 22 -8.62 4.07 0.17
N ARG A 23 -8.51 3.44 -0.99
CA ARG A 23 -8.69 1.99 -1.11
C ARG A 23 -7.61 1.22 -0.37
N PHE A 24 -6.38 1.75 -0.39
CA PHE A 24 -5.28 1.15 0.35
C PHE A 24 -5.60 1.17 1.85
N VAL A 25 -6.00 2.32 2.38
CA VAL A 25 -6.36 2.48 3.79
C VAL A 25 -7.51 1.55 4.18
N GLU A 26 -8.56 1.49 3.35
CA GLU A 26 -9.69 0.62 3.61
C GLU A 26 -9.27 -0.85 3.70
N THR A 27 -8.33 -1.25 2.85
CA THR A 27 -7.83 -2.62 2.87
C THR A 27 -7.06 -2.88 4.17
N VAL A 28 -6.19 -1.95 4.57
CA VAL A 28 -5.43 -2.09 5.82
C VAL A 28 -6.37 -2.24 7.01
N GLU A 29 -7.45 -1.46 7.03
CA GLU A 29 -8.38 -1.44 8.16
C GLU A 29 -9.21 -2.71 8.32
N ARG A 30 -9.23 -3.57 7.31
CA ARG A 30 -9.95 -4.84 7.39
C ARG A 30 -9.23 -5.91 8.19
N PHE A 31 -7.97 -5.70 8.50
CA PHE A 31 -7.13 -6.73 9.10
C PHE A 31 -6.60 -6.29 10.46
N ASP A 32 -6.39 -7.27 11.34
CA ASP A 32 -5.72 -7.04 12.61
C ASP A 32 -4.21 -7.06 12.38
N ALA A 33 -3.71 -5.99 11.77
CA ALA A 33 -2.31 -5.86 11.43
C ALA A 33 -1.99 -4.40 11.17
N ARG A 34 -0.70 -4.10 11.08
CA ARG A 34 -0.21 -2.77 10.74
C ARG A 34 0.50 -2.83 9.40
N ALA A 35 0.43 -1.72 8.68
CA ALA A 35 1.18 -1.58 7.43
C ALA A 35 1.90 -0.24 7.44
N THR A 36 3.12 -0.24 6.89
CA THR A 36 3.84 0.98 6.57
C THR A 36 4.21 0.92 5.10
N VAL A 37 4.36 2.10 4.50
CA VAL A 37 4.72 2.21 3.09
C VAL A 37 5.90 3.15 2.98
N GLU A 38 6.91 2.75 2.24
CA GLU A 38 8.13 3.52 2.10
C GLU A 38 8.45 3.73 0.62
N LYS A 39 8.90 4.94 0.31
CA LYS A 39 9.39 5.29 -1.03
C LYS A 39 10.50 6.31 -0.88
N ASP A 40 11.63 6.05 -1.52
CA ASP A 40 12.78 6.96 -1.54
C ASP A 40 13.20 7.43 -0.14
N GLY A 41 13.15 6.51 0.84
CA GLY A 41 13.56 6.81 2.19
C GLY A 41 12.48 7.44 3.06
N GLU A 42 11.34 7.80 2.51
CA GLU A 42 10.22 8.30 3.30
C GLU A 42 9.27 7.17 3.67
N ARG A 43 8.91 7.11 4.93
CA ARG A 43 8.02 6.06 5.46
C ARG A 43 6.76 6.70 6.04
N VAL A 44 5.62 6.15 5.68
CA VAL A 44 4.32 6.62 6.17
C VAL A 44 3.50 5.45 6.67
N ALA A 45 2.51 5.74 7.51
CA ALA A 45 1.56 4.72 7.96
C ALA A 45 0.62 4.34 6.82
N GLY A 46 0.38 3.04 6.66
CA GLY A 46 -0.48 2.52 5.60
C GLY A 46 -1.96 2.83 5.82
N ASP A 47 -2.33 3.31 7.00
CA ASP A 47 -3.71 3.70 7.30
C ASP A 47 -3.89 5.23 7.27
N SER A 48 -2.96 5.95 6.66
CA SER A 48 -3.02 7.41 6.55
C SER A 48 -3.12 7.81 5.08
N ILE A 49 -4.28 8.30 4.66
CA ILE A 49 -4.46 8.78 3.28
C ILE A 49 -3.48 9.91 2.99
N MET A 50 -3.36 10.86 3.92
CA MET A 50 -2.44 11.98 3.74
C MET A 50 -0.99 11.53 3.63
N GLY A 51 -0.59 10.56 4.47
CA GLY A 51 0.76 10.02 4.40
C GLY A 51 1.04 9.38 3.04
N LEU A 52 0.09 8.59 2.54
CA LEU A 52 0.26 7.94 1.24
C LEU A 52 0.36 8.96 0.10
N LEU A 53 -0.46 10.02 0.16
CA LEU A 53 -0.39 11.07 -0.84
C LEU A 53 0.95 11.80 -0.83
N MET A 54 1.53 11.99 0.35
CA MET A 54 2.80 12.70 0.48
C MET A 54 3.99 11.92 -0.10
N LEU A 55 3.85 10.62 -0.30
CA LEU A 55 4.91 9.83 -0.94
C LEU A 55 5.10 10.19 -2.41
N VAL A 56 4.09 10.74 -3.05
CA VAL A 56 4.12 11.09 -4.47
C VAL A 56 4.60 9.90 -5.30
N ALA A 57 3.76 8.86 -5.37
CA ALA A 57 4.11 7.62 -6.06
C ALA A 57 3.37 7.50 -7.39
N PRO A 58 3.94 8.04 -8.48
CA PRO A 58 3.31 7.94 -9.79
C PRO A 58 3.48 6.55 -10.38
N ARG A 59 2.81 6.32 -11.51
CA ARG A 59 2.98 5.08 -12.26
C ARG A 59 4.46 4.82 -12.54
N GLY A 60 4.88 3.58 -12.31
CA GLY A 60 6.26 3.17 -12.54
C GLY A 60 7.15 3.27 -11.31
N SER A 61 6.71 3.96 -10.27
CA SER A 61 7.50 4.00 -9.03
C SER A 61 7.35 2.70 -8.26
N THR A 62 8.33 2.44 -7.39
CA THR A 62 8.35 1.26 -6.53
C THR A 62 8.14 1.71 -5.09
N ILE A 63 7.23 1.03 -4.41
CA ILE A 63 7.00 1.24 -2.98
C ILE A 63 7.36 -0.02 -2.22
N ARG A 64 7.79 0.13 -0.98
CA ARG A 64 8.03 -1.00 -0.09
C ARG A 64 6.94 -1.01 0.96
N ILE A 65 6.21 -2.11 1.04
CA ILE A 65 5.17 -2.31 2.05
C ILE A 65 5.72 -3.25 3.11
N THR A 66 5.56 -2.87 4.37
CA THR A 66 5.89 -3.73 5.50
C THR A 66 4.62 -3.94 6.31
N THR A 67 4.27 -5.20 6.57
CA THR A 67 3.12 -5.54 7.40
C THR A 67 3.58 -6.28 8.64
N SER A 68 2.87 -6.10 9.76
CA SER A 68 3.19 -6.76 11.02
C SER A 68 1.92 -7.00 11.80
N GLY A 69 1.99 -7.96 12.74
CA GLY A 69 0.87 -8.31 13.59
C GLY A 69 0.22 -9.64 13.20
N PRO A 70 -0.90 -10.00 13.86
CA PRO A 70 -1.53 -11.29 13.63
C PRO A 70 -1.92 -11.57 12.19
N ASP A 71 -2.41 -10.55 11.48
CA ASP A 71 -2.86 -10.70 10.09
C ASP A 71 -1.86 -10.14 9.08
N ALA A 72 -0.58 -10.12 9.41
CA ALA A 72 0.45 -9.55 8.52
C ALA A 72 0.43 -10.21 7.15
N GLU A 73 0.29 -11.53 7.10
CA GLU A 73 0.34 -12.28 5.85
C GLU A 73 -0.86 -12.05 4.96
N PRO A 74 -2.12 -12.23 5.46
CA PRO A 74 -3.28 -11.93 4.62
C PRO A 74 -3.37 -10.47 4.23
N LEU A 75 -2.93 -9.55 5.09
CA LEU A 75 -2.89 -8.13 4.72
C LEU A 75 -1.92 -7.89 3.56
N MET A 76 -0.72 -8.45 3.65
CA MET A 76 0.26 -8.29 2.56
C MET A 76 -0.30 -8.82 1.24
N GLN A 77 -0.98 -9.97 1.28
CA GLN A 77 -1.57 -10.53 0.08
C GLN A 77 -2.67 -9.63 -0.48
N ALA A 78 -3.53 -9.10 0.40
CA ALA A 78 -4.60 -8.21 -0.03
C ALA A 78 -4.06 -6.92 -0.66
N LEU A 79 -3.01 -6.35 -0.08
CA LEU A 79 -2.39 -5.15 -0.63
C LEU A 79 -1.69 -5.43 -1.96
N THR A 80 -1.04 -6.59 -2.07
CA THR A 80 -0.40 -7.01 -3.32
C THR A 80 -1.45 -7.14 -4.41
N ASP A 81 -2.59 -7.77 -4.10
CA ASP A 81 -3.67 -7.95 -5.06
C ASP A 81 -4.29 -6.61 -5.45
N LEU A 82 -4.46 -5.70 -4.51
CA LEU A 82 -5.03 -4.38 -4.78
C LEU A 82 -4.15 -3.60 -5.76
N VAL A 83 -2.85 -3.56 -5.51
CA VAL A 83 -1.90 -2.86 -6.39
C VAL A 83 -1.87 -3.54 -7.75
N GLY A 84 -1.83 -4.87 -7.78
CA GLY A 84 -1.81 -5.65 -9.03
C GLY A 84 -3.07 -5.51 -9.85
N ASP A 85 -4.18 -5.16 -9.20
CA ASP A 85 -5.47 -4.94 -9.85
C ASP A 85 -5.70 -3.45 -10.17
N TYR A 86 -4.62 -2.68 -10.26
CA TYR A 86 -4.70 -1.24 -10.61
C TYR A 86 -5.59 -0.46 -9.63
N PHE A 87 -5.62 -0.87 -8.36
CA PHE A 87 -6.52 -0.31 -7.34
C PHE A 87 -7.99 -0.35 -7.78
N GLY A 88 -8.33 -1.32 -8.64
CA GLY A 88 -9.69 -1.46 -9.16
C GLY A 88 -10.04 -0.46 -10.26
N GLU A 89 -9.08 0.28 -10.78
CA GLU A 89 -9.34 1.33 -11.78
C GLU A 89 -9.33 0.83 -13.22
N GLY A 90 -8.86 -0.37 -13.45
CA GLY A 90 -8.79 -0.96 -14.77
C GLY A 90 -7.60 -0.52 -15.61
N ARG A 91 -6.87 0.47 -15.16
CA ARG A 91 -5.67 0.92 -15.86
C ARG A 91 -4.82 1.84 -14.99
#